data_076561d9399effd288b38361acf57f39
#
_entry.id   076561d9399effd288b38361acf57f39
#
_cell.length_a   1.000
_cell.length_b   1.000
_cell.length_c   1.000
_cell.angle_alpha   90.00
_cell.angle_beta   90.00
_cell.angle_gamma   90.00
#
_symmetry.space_group_name_H-M   'P 1'
#
loop_
_entity.id
_entity.type
_entity.pdbx_description
1 polymer ?
#
loop_
_entity_poly.entity_id
_entity_poly.type
_entity_poly.pdbx_seq_one_letter_code
_entity_poly.pdbx_strand_id
1 'polypeptide(L)'
;PRKASEPEKLAKDRPCYVQIYQAPLNVWKTYHRGGYDYVVDHDDLVDLGDDRLIRLGSYGDPAAIPSHIWDSFLTKSVGRTGYTHQHSIPSADTRYDLCMHSADSVSDARKAWANGLRTFRVIDSLSSMIKDKEILCPASKEAGYRTTCDSCKLCSGSQIKAKSIAIVAHGNGAKYAYAYSIQGRNIRLNTREGEL
;
A
#
# COMPACT_ATOMS: atom_id res chain seq x y z
N PRO A 1 -6.74 -11.85 -14.64
CA PRO A 1 -7.07 -12.63 -13.44
C PRO A 1 -6.59 -14.05 -13.66
N ARG A 2 -5.60 -14.51 -12.86
CA ARG A 2 -5.22 -15.92 -12.88
C ARG A 2 -6.41 -16.72 -12.35
N LYS A 3 -6.74 -17.80 -13.02
CA LYS A 3 -7.86 -18.65 -12.63
C LYS A 3 -7.67 -19.13 -11.18
N ALA A 4 -8.75 -19.14 -10.40
CA ALA A 4 -8.74 -19.63 -9.02
C ALA A 4 -8.21 -21.09 -8.88
N SER A 5 -8.12 -21.83 -9.99
CA SER A 5 -7.59 -23.18 -10.09
C SER A 5 -6.05 -23.29 -9.99
N GLU A 6 -5.31 -22.16 -9.92
CA GLU A 6 -3.84 -22.19 -9.85
C GLU A 6 -3.30 -21.38 -8.66
N PRO A 7 -3.72 -21.63 -7.41
CA PRO A 7 -3.33 -20.83 -6.26
C PRO A 7 -1.82 -20.86 -5.98
N GLU A 8 -1.13 -21.94 -6.34
CA GLU A 8 0.31 -22.06 -6.14
C GLU A 8 1.12 -21.13 -7.06
N LYS A 9 0.68 -20.94 -8.30
CA LYS A 9 1.31 -19.98 -9.23
C LYS A 9 1.06 -18.54 -8.80
N LEU A 10 -0.09 -18.27 -8.20
CA LEU A 10 -0.40 -16.96 -7.62
C LEU A 10 0.54 -16.57 -6.48
N ALA A 11 1.05 -17.55 -5.74
CA ALA A 11 1.94 -17.31 -4.60
C ALA A 11 3.42 -17.19 -4.99
N LYS A 12 3.87 -17.90 -6.04
CA LYS A 12 5.30 -18.04 -6.36
C LYS A 12 5.91 -16.82 -7.09
N ASP A 13 5.14 -16.14 -7.94
CA ASP A 13 5.71 -15.16 -8.89
C ASP A 13 5.24 -13.72 -8.66
N ARG A 14 4.74 -13.40 -7.48
CA ARG A 14 4.29 -12.04 -7.19
C ARG A 14 5.35 -11.26 -6.41
N PRO A 15 5.53 -9.98 -6.72
CA PRO A 15 6.47 -9.11 -6.01
C PRO A 15 5.99 -8.74 -4.61
N CYS A 16 4.73 -9.02 -4.26
CA CYS A 16 4.17 -8.71 -2.96
C CYS A 16 4.84 -9.54 -1.85
N TYR A 17 5.34 -8.86 -0.83
CA TYR A 17 5.99 -9.48 0.34
C TYR A 17 5.01 -10.19 1.29
N VAL A 18 3.71 -9.94 1.17
CA VAL A 18 2.70 -10.52 2.07
C VAL A 18 2.57 -12.01 1.83
N GLN A 19 2.81 -12.79 2.86
CA GLN A 19 2.67 -14.25 2.85
C GLN A 19 1.24 -14.63 3.23
N ILE A 20 0.41 -14.91 2.22
CA ILE A 20 -1.04 -15.15 2.41
C ILE A 20 -1.38 -16.35 3.29
N TYR A 21 -0.46 -17.32 3.41
CA TYR A 21 -0.65 -18.53 4.23
C TYR A 21 -0.25 -18.33 5.70
N GLN A 22 0.27 -17.18 6.08
CA GLN A 22 0.64 -16.84 7.46
C GLN A 22 -0.44 -15.96 8.12
N ALA A 23 -0.08 -14.74 8.51
CA ALA A 23 -0.98 -13.86 9.23
C ALA A 23 -2.31 -13.57 8.50
N PRO A 24 -2.35 -13.34 7.17
CA PRO A 24 -3.63 -13.14 6.47
C PRO A 24 -4.56 -14.35 6.58
N LEU A 25 -4.02 -15.57 6.49
CA LEU A 25 -4.83 -16.79 6.68
C LEU A 25 -5.39 -16.90 8.11
N ASN A 26 -4.59 -16.52 9.11
CA ASN A 26 -5.05 -16.53 10.50
C ASN A 26 -6.15 -15.50 10.75
N VAL A 27 -6.02 -14.29 10.21
CA VAL A 27 -7.06 -13.25 10.26
C VAL A 27 -8.34 -13.78 9.61
N TRP A 28 -8.24 -14.34 8.41
CA TRP A 28 -9.38 -14.92 7.69
C TRP A 28 -10.08 -16.03 8.49
N LYS A 29 -9.31 -16.98 9.03
CA LYS A 29 -9.86 -18.07 9.85
C LYS A 29 -10.53 -17.55 11.13
N THR A 30 -9.94 -16.54 11.78
CA THR A 30 -10.49 -15.94 13.00
C THR A 30 -11.80 -15.24 12.70
N TYR A 31 -11.88 -14.51 11.60
CA TYR A 31 -13.13 -13.89 11.14
C TYR A 31 -14.24 -14.94 10.93
N HIS A 32 -13.95 -16.01 10.17
CA HIS A 32 -14.95 -17.04 9.86
C HIS A 32 -15.44 -17.87 11.05
N ARG A 33 -14.68 -17.92 12.13
CA ARG A 33 -15.13 -18.56 13.40
C ARG A 33 -15.76 -17.58 14.39
N GLY A 34 -16.02 -16.33 13.99
CA GLY A 34 -16.61 -15.31 14.85
C GLY A 34 -15.68 -14.82 15.98
N GLY A 35 -14.36 -14.88 15.77
CA GLY A 35 -13.37 -14.51 16.79
C GLY A 35 -13.01 -13.02 16.82
N TYR A 36 -13.76 -12.17 16.12
CA TYR A 36 -13.68 -10.72 16.23
C TYR A 36 -15.01 -10.14 16.66
N ASP A 37 -14.95 -9.14 17.52
CA ASP A 37 -16.11 -8.36 17.89
C ASP A 37 -16.64 -7.54 16.72
N TYR A 38 -17.93 -7.30 16.72
CA TYR A 38 -18.54 -6.41 15.74
C TYR A 38 -18.34 -4.96 16.20
N VAL A 39 -17.92 -4.12 15.27
CA VAL A 39 -17.98 -2.67 15.44
C VAL A 39 -19.39 -2.24 15.08
N VAL A 40 -20.11 -1.63 16.03
CA VAL A 40 -21.55 -1.37 15.91
C VAL A 40 -21.82 0.05 15.46
N ASP A 41 -20.99 1.02 15.89
CA ASP A 41 -21.23 2.43 15.60
C ASP A 41 -19.94 3.25 15.40
N HIS A 42 -20.12 4.56 15.26
CA HIS A 42 -19.04 5.51 15.05
C HIS A 42 -18.08 5.57 16.24
N ASP A 43 -18.60 5.55 17.47
CA ASP A 43 -17.79 5.72 18.67
C ASP A 43 -16.90 4.51 18.91
N ASP A 44 -17.38 3.30 18.62
CA ASP A 44 -16.56 2.08 18.60
C ASP A 44 -15.36 2.20 17.67
N LEU A 45 -15.55 2.77 16.46
CA LEU A 45 -14.45 2.99 15.52
C LEU A 45 -13.44 4.01 16.05
N VAL A 46 -13.91 5.10 16.64
CA VAL A 46 -13.05 6.14 17.23
C VAL A 46 -12.22 5.57 18.38
N ASP A 47 -12.83 4.81 19.28
CA ASP A 47 -12.15 4.20 20.41
C ASP A 47 -11.15 3.12 19.97
N LEU A 48 -11.50 2.36 18.94
CA LEU A 48 -10.58 1.36 18.37
C LEU A 48 -9.32 2.02 17.79
N GLY A 49 -9.40 3.26 17.31
CA GLY A 49 -8.28 4.02 16.76
C GLY A 49 -7.53 4.88 17.78
N ASP A 50 -8.06 5.06 18.99
CA ASP A 50 -7.55 6.00 19.97
C ASP A 50 -6.13 5.68 20.42
N ASP A 51 -5.27 6.71 20.44
CA ASP A 51 -3.84 6.64 20.79
C ASP A 51 -3.03 5.58 20.02
N ARG A 52 -3.47 5.20 18.80
CA ARG A 52 -2.81 4.19 17.97
C ARG A 52 -2.15 4.78 16.74
N LEU A 53 -1.01 4.19 16.39
CA LEU A 53 -0.40 4.33 15.07
C LEU A 53 -0.98 3.25 14.15
N ILE A 54 -1.61 3.67 13.06
CA ILE A 54 -2.41 2.78 12.22
C ILE A 54 -1.71 2.58 10.88
N ARG A 55 -1.58 1.30 10.47
CA ARG A 55 -1.18 0.95 9.11
C ARG A 55 -2.40 0.56 8.31
N LEU A 56 -2.82 1.44 7.41
CA LEU A 56 -3.95 1.20 6.52
C LEU A 56 -3.58 0.13 5.48
N GLY A 57 -4.45 -0.86 5.30
CA GLY A 57 -4.31 -1.87 4.25
C GLY A 57 -3.14 -2.83 4.42
N SER A 58 -2.83 -3.30 5.64
CA SER A 58 -1.75 -4.26 5.86
C SER A 58 -1.92 -5.57 5.07
N TYR A 59 -3.15 -6.00 4.84
CA TYR A 59 -3.50 -7.23 4.10
C TYR A 59 -4.52 -7.00 2.99
N GLY A 60 -4.58 -5.81 2.47
CA GLY A 60 -5.48 -5.42 1.40
C GLY A 60 -5.22 -3.98 0.99
N ASP A 61 -5.97 -3.49 0.01
CA ASP A 61 -5.88 -2.09 -0.38
C ASP A 61 -6.84 -1.26 0.50
N PRO A 62 -6.38 -0.19 1.16
CA PRO A 62 -7.22 0.65 2.01
C PRO A 62 -8.37 1.32 1.24
N ALA A 63 -8.24 1.51 -0.06
CA ALA A 63 -9.31 2.06 -0.90
C ALA A 63 -10.50 1.13 -1.09
N ALA A 64 -10.40 -0.15 -0.67
CA ALA A 64 -11.52 -1.08 -0.62
C ALA A 64 -12.50 -0.80 0.55
N ILE A 65 -12.08 0.04 1.51
CA ILE A 65 -12.89 0.41 2.67
C ILE A 65 -13.48 1.80 2.44
N PRO A 66 -14.79 2.01 2.68
CA PRO A 66 -15.43 3.31 2.56
C PRO A 66 -14.74 4.39 3.38
N SER A 67 -14.61 5.60 2.84
CA SER A 67 -13.84 6.69 3.46
C SER A 67 -14.34 7.08 4.85
N HIS A 68 -15.67 7.06 5.07
CA HIS A 68 -16.25 7.39 6.36
C HIS A 68 -15.81 6.46 7.51
N ILE A 69 -15.50 5.20 7.20
CA ILE A 69 -14.95 4.26 8.18
C ILE A 69 -13.54 4.69 8.59
N TRP A 70 -12.72 5.06 7.61
CA TRP A 70 -11.38 5.61 7.90
C TRP A 70 -11.44 6.93 8.66
N ASP A 71 -12.36 7.83 8.31
CA ASP A 71 -12.52 9.11 8.97
C ASP A 71 -12.83 8.91 10.45
N SER A 72 -13.76 8.03 10.80
CA SER A 72 -14.08 7.67 12.18
C SER A 72 -12.88 7.03 12.90
N PHE A 73 -12.31 6.00 12.31
CA PHE A 73 -11.21 5.22 12.90
C PHE A 73 -9.94 6.04 13.12
N LEU A 74 -9.71 7.08 12.32
CA LEU A 74 -8.51 7.92 12.40
C LEU A 74 -8.69 9.17 13.27
N THR A 75 -9.89 9.46 13.76
CA THR A 75 -10.24 10.70 14.48
C THR A 75 -9.30 10.97 15.66
N LYS A 76 -9.03 9.98 16.49
CA LYS A 76 -8.14 10.09 17.66
C LYS A 76 -6.79 9.36 17.46
N SER A 77 -6.47 8.92 16.26
CA SER A 77 -5.20 8.23 16.00
C SER A 77 -4.01 9.18 16.11
N VAL A 78 -2.89 8.71 16.63
CA VAL A 78 -1.64 9.49 16.73
C VAL A 78 -0.83 9.50 15.43
N GLY A 79 -1.29 8.81 14.43
CA GLY A 79 -0.73 8.83 13.09
C GLY A 79 -1.08 7.60 12.26
N ARG A 80 -0.78 7.68 10.97
CA ARG A 80 -1.05 6.59 10.04
C ARG A 80 0.05 6.43 9.01
N THR A 81 0.09 5.25 8.42
CA THR A 81 0.78 4.96 7.15
C THR A 81 -0.13 4.14 6.27
N GLY A 82 -0.04 4.28 4.96
CA GLY A 82 -0.87 3.51 4.05
C GLY A 82 -0.43 3.66 2.59
N TYR A 83 -0.76 2.66 1.79
CA TYR A 83 -0.42 2.60 0.37
C TYR A 83 -1.60 2.07 -0.43
N THR A 84 -1.90 2.68 -1.58
CA THR A 84 -2.97 2.23 -2.47
C THR A 84 -2.52 2.17 -3.92
N HIS A 85 -2.97 1.17 -4.65
CA HIS A 85 -2.87 1.08 -6.11
C HIS A 85 -4.16 1.53 -6.82
N GLN A 86 -5.22 1.86 -6.06
CA GLN A 86 -6.57 2.12 -6.58
C GLN A 86 -6.82 3.60 -6.96
N HIS A 87 -5.78 4.33 -7.28
CA HIS A 87 -5.84 5.76 -7.63
C HIS A 87 -6.52 6.09 -8.94
N SER A 88 -6.79 5.11 -9.77
CA SER A 88 -7.50 5.27 -11.06
C SER A 88 -8.96 4.86 -11.01
N ILE A 89 -9.46 4.37 -9.88
CA ILE A 89 -10.87 4.02 -9.75
C ILE A 89 -11.65 5.30 -9.44
N PRO A 90 -12.60 5.71 -10.29
CA PRO A 90 -13.38 6.94 -10.11
C PRO A 90 -14.40 6.83 -8.97
N SER A 91 -14.35 5.83 -8.10
CA SER A 91 -15.25 5.76 -6.96
C SER A 91 -14.94 6.94 -6.03
N ALA A 92 -15.93 7.76 -5.78
CA ALA A 92 -15.85 8.99 -5.00
C ALA A 92 -15.36 8.77 -3.55
N ASP A 93 -15.17 7.53 -3.13
CA ASP A 93 -14.78 7.17 -1.76
C ASP A 93 -13.29 6.92 -1.57
N THR A 94 -12.48 6.99 -2.61
CA THR A 94 -11.03 6.87 -2.45
C THR A 94 -10.42 8.19 -2.02
N ARG A 95 -10.14 8.34 -0.74
CA ARG A 95 -9.40 9.48 -0.23
C ARG A 95 -7.92 9.28 -0.47
N TYR A 96 -7.44 9.76 -1.61
CA TYR A 96 -6.03 9.71 -2.02
C TYR A 96 -5.09 10.40 -1.03
N ASP A 97 -5.62 11.28 -0.19
CA ASP A 97 -4.89 12.02 0.82
C ASP A 97 -4.51 11.17 2.04
N LEU A 98 -5.24 10.09 2.33
CA LEU A 98 -4.96 9.21 3.46
C LEU A 98 -3.74 8.31 3.23
N CYS A 99 -3.46 7.95 1.98
CA CYS A 99 -2.46 6.97 1.60
C CYS A 99 -1.44 7.52 0.62
N MET A 100 -0.27 6.92 0.57
CA MET A 100 0.68 7.08 -0.52
C MET A 100 0.16 6.35 -1.76
N HIS A 101 0.39 6.95 -2.93
CA HIS A 101 0.15 6.29 -4.19
C HIS A 101 1.26 5.26 -4.47
N SER A 102 0.93 3.98 -4.50
CA SER A 102 1.86 2.92 -4.91
C SER A 102 2.11 3.03 -6.41
N ALA A 103 3.32 3.40 -6.79
CA ALA A 103 3.70 3.54 -8.19
C ALA A 103 4.63 2.39 -8.60
N ASP A 104 4.22 1.60 -9.58
CA ASP A 104 4.99 0.46 -10.07
C ASP A 104 6.01 0.86 -11.15
N SER A 105 5.89 2.09 -11.67
CA SER A 105 6.80 2.64 -12.69
C SER A 105 7.06 4.13 -12.48
N VAL A 106 8.11 4.65 -13.14
CA VAL A 106 8.38 6.09 -13.20
C VAL A 106 7.23 6.83 -13.90
N SER A 107 6.62 6.21 -14.91
CA SER A 107 5.47 6.79 -15.60
C SER A 107 4.27 6.98 -14.67
N ASP A 108 3.95 5.97 -13.85
CA ASP A 108 2.86 6.06 -12.87
C ASP A 108 3.17 7.11 -11.80
N ALA A 109 4.41 7.15 -11.31
CA ALA A 109 4.85 8.16 -10.37
C ALA A 109 4.70 9.58 -10.93
N ARG A 110 5.09 9.82 -12.19
CA ARG A 110 4.93 11.12 -12.84
C ARG A 110 3.48 11.54 -12.98
N LYS A 111 2.59 10.62 -13.32
CA LYS A 111 1.14 10.88 -13.37
C LYS A 111 0.60 11.27 -11.99
N ALA A 112 1.00 10.55 -10.95
CA ALA A 112 0.61 10.89 -9.59
C ALA A 112 1.12 12.28 -9.17
N TRP A 113 2.38 12.60 -9.43
CA TRP A 113 2.96 13.91 -9.11
C TRP A 113 2.30 15.06 -9.89
N ALA A 114 1.88 14.84 -11.14
CA ALA A 114 1.13 15.83 -11.92
C ALA A 114 -0.24 16.14 -11.27
N ASN A 115 -0.80 15.20 -10.52
CA ASN A 115 -2.05 15.36 -9.76
C ASN A 115 -1.83 15.75 -8.28
N GLY A 116 -0.62 16.18 -7.92
CA GLY A 116 -0.30 16.59 -6.55
C GLY A 116 -0.19 15.45 -5.54
N LEU A 117 -0.17 14.20 -5.99
CA LEU A 117 -0.09 13.03 -5.12
C LEU A 117 1.36 12.68 -4.80
N ARG A 118 1.61 12.21 -3.59
CA ARG A 118 2.88 11.64 -3.18
C ARG A 118 2.88 10.15 -3.46
N THR A 119 4.02 9.62 -3.91
CA THR A 119 4.17 8.22 -4.28
C THR A 119 5.07 7.45 -3.33
N PHE A 120 4.79 6.16 -3.22
CA PHE A 120 5.71 5.16 -2.68
C PHE A 120 6.08 4.21 -3.81
N ARG A 121 7.36 4.09 -4.10
CA ARG A 121 7.86 3.29 -5.21
C ARG A 121 8.93 2.31 -4.75
N VAL A 122 8.78 1.04 -5.11
CA VAL A 122 9.82 0.02 -4.94
C VAL A 122 10.77 0.12 -6.13
N ILE A 123 12.06 0.28 -5.86
CA ILE A 123 13.12 0.42 -6.88
C ILE A 123 14.10 -0.74 -6.80
N ASP A 124 14.75 -1.03 -7.89
CA ASP A 124 15.77 -2.08 -8.01
C ASP A 124 17.11 -1.66 -7.40
N SER A 125 17.45 -0.37 -7.53
CA SER A 125 18.72 0.18 -7.05
C SER A 125 18.58 1.66 -6.73
N LEU A 126 19.53 2.22 -5.98
CA LEU A 126 19.57 3.64 -5.64
C LEU A 126 19.68 4.55 -6.88
N SER A 127 20.26 4.07 -7.98
CA SER A 127 20.36 4.82 -9.23
C SER A 127 19.00 5.04 -9.92
N SER A 128 18.00 4.21 -9.61
CA SER A 128 16.63 4.34 -10.14
C SER A 128 15.77 5.37 -9.41
N MET A 129 16.31 5.98 -8.35
CA MET A 129 15.60 7.02 -7.59
C MET A 129 15.56 8.35 -8.35
N ILE A 130 14.42 9.02 -8.37
CA ILE A 130 14.24 10.35 -8.95
C ILE A 130 14.50 11.41 -7.87
N LYS A 131 15.77 11.83 -7.75
CA LYS A 131 16.29 12.61 -6.61
C LYS A 131 15.59 13.94 -6.33
N ASP A 132 15.02 14.59 -7.34
CA ASP A 132 14.27 15.85 -7.18
C ASP A 132 12.86 15.61 -6.61
N LYS A 133 12.29 14.44 -6.82
CA LYS A 133 10.92 14.05 -6.42
C LYS A 133 10.86 13.07 -5.25
N GLU A 134 11.88 12.25 -5.08
CA GLU A 134 11.90 11.14 -4.13
C GLU A 134 13.02 11.29 -3.11
N ILE A 135 12.81 10.73 -1.93
CA ILE A 135 13.84 10.41 -0.96
C ILE A 135 13.83 8.91 -0.69
N LEU A 136 14.99 8.39 -0.31
CA LEU A 136 15.09 7.01 0.14
C LEU A 136 14.32 6.84 1.45
N CYS A 137 13.59 5.73 1.59
CA CYS A 137 12.83 5.42 2.79
C CYS A 137 13.75 5.47 4.04
N PRO A 138 13.54 6.41 4.98
CA PRO A 138 14.43 6.54 6.13
C PRO A 138 14.49 5.29 7.02
N ALA A 139 13.41 4.50 7.03
CA ALA A 139 13.34 3.24 7.78
C ALA A 139 13.94 2.05 7.01
N SER A 140 14.51 2.27 5.83
CA SER A 140 15.22 1.22 5.09
C SER A 140 16.66 1.10 5.54
N LYS A 141 17.22 -0.10 5.40
CA LYS A 141 18.64 -0.37 5.72
C LYS A 141 19.59 0.51 4.90
N GLU A 142 19.26 0.75 3.64
CA GLU A 142 20.06 1.50 2.68
C GLU A 142 20.16 2.99 3.04
N ALA A 143 19.21 3.53 3.79
CA ALA A 143 19.22 4.92 4.26
C ALA A 143 20.20 5.16 5.41
N GLY A 144 20.59 4.12 6.14
CA GLY A 144 21.55 4.20 7.24
C GLY A 144 21.02 4.87 8.52
N TYR A 145 19.75 5.24 8.57
CA TYR A 145 19.14 5.82 9.77
C TYR A 145 18.63 4.74 10.73
N ARG A 146 18.69 5.04 12.03
CA ARG A 146 18.05 4.22 13.06
C ARG A 146 16.64 4.77 13.32
N THR A 147 15.69 4.47 12.46
CA THR A 147 14.30 4.88 12.61
C THR A 147 13.36 3.75 12.20
N THR A 148 12.11 3.87 12.63
CA THR A 148 11.02 2.93 12.34
C THR A 148 9.86 3.69 11.67
N CYS A 149 8.90 2.98 11.08
CA CYS A 149 7.77 3.61 10.40
C CYS A 149 6.89 4.44 11.35
N ASP A 150 6.74 4.00 12.60
CA ASP A 150 5.99 4.68 13.65
C ASP A 150 6.64 6.01 14.07
N SER A 151 7.97 6.06 14.11
CA SER A 151 8.71 7.30 14.39
C SER A 151 8.80 8.21 13.17
N CYS A 152 8.98 7.66 11.97
CA CYS A 152 9.19 8.39 10.73
C CYS A 152 7.92 9.06 10.19
N LYS A 153 6.79 8.38 10.15
CA LYS A 153 5.45 8.81 9.69
C LYS A 153 5.39 9.47 8.29
N LEU A 154 6.43 9.41 7.47
CA LEU A 154 6.47 10.06 6.16
C LEU A 154 5.49 9.47 5.13
N CYS A 155 5.00 8.25 5.37
CA CYS A 155 4.04 7.58 4.49
C CYS A 155 2.57 7.82 4.90
N SER A 156 2.26 8.97 5.50
CA SER A 156 0.92 9.33 5.99
C SER A 156 0.00 9.97 4.93
N GLY A 157 0.29 9.76 3.66
CA GLY A 157 -0.52 10.26 2.55
C GLY A 157 0.04 11.51 1.89
N SER A 158 -0.77 12.14 1.03
CA SER A 158 -0.36 13.28 0.19
C SER A 158 -0.54 14.66 0.85
N GLN A 159 -1.17 14.73 2.01
CA GLN A 159 -1.42 16.00 2.71
C GLN A 159 -0.16 16.67 3.27
N ILE A 160 0.88 15.91 3.58
CA ILE A 160 2.12 16.44 4.16
C ILE A 160 3.04 16.98 3.06
N LYS A 161 3.69 18.13 3.34
CA LYS A 161 4.70 18.72 2.45
C LYS A 161 6.02 17.96 2.57
N ALA A 162 6.14 16.83 1.90
CA ALA A 162 7.36 16.06 1.83
C ALA A 162 7.52 15.43 0.44
N LYS A 163 8.74 15.06 0.08
CA LYS A 163 8.99 14.30 -1.14
C LYS A 163 8.33 12.93 -1.08
N SER A 164 8.11 12.34 -2.24
CA SER A 164 7.73 10.94 -2.40
C SER A 164 8.80 10.00 -1.83
N ILE A 165 8.44 8.75 -1.58
CA ILE A 165 9.34 7.76 -0.97
C ILE A 165 9.71 6.70 -2.01
N ALA A 166 10.99 6.41 -2.12
CA ALA A 166 11.51 5.23 -2.82
C ALA A 166 12.15 4.28 -1.81
N ILE A 167 12.00 2.98 -2.03
CA ILE A 167 12.65 1.94 -1.23
C ILE A 167 13.27 0.89 -2.14
N VAL A 168 14.51 0.49 -1.84
CA VAL A 168 15.14 -0.62 -2.58
C VAL A 168 14.42 -1.92 -2.27
N ALA A 169 14.15 -2.71 -3.30
CA ALA A 169 13.48 -3.99 -3.15
C ALA A 169 14.24 -4.90 -2.19
N HIS A 170 13.54 -5.44 -1.20
CA HIS A 170 14.11 -6.32 -0.18
C HIS A 170 13.18 -7.49 0.15
N GLY A 171 13.68 -8.44 0.93
CA GLY A 171 12.94 -9.64 1.29
C GLY A 171 12.81 -10.65 0.13
N ASN A 172 11.96 -11.66 0.34
CA ASN A 172 11.83 -12.80 -0.58
C ASN A 172 11.30 -12.43 -1.98
N GLY A 173 10.61 -11.30 -2.09
CA GLY A 173 10.06 -10.79 -3.36
C GLY A 173 11.03 -9.93 -4.18
N ALA A 174 12.20 -9.55 -3.66
CA ALA A 174 13.11 -8.59 -4.29
C ALA A 174 13.52 -8.98 -5.72
N LYS A 175 13.82 -10.26 -5.97
CA LYS A 175 14.17 -10.77 -7.30
C LYS A 175 13.06 -10.58 -8.35
N TYR A 176 11.81 -10.55 -7.92
CA TYR A 176 10.68 -10.33 -8.82
C TYR A 176 10.45 -8.84 -9.08
N ALA A 177 10.74 -7.97 -8.11
CA ALA A 177 10.68 -6.53 -8.31
C ALA A 177 11.65 -6.06 -9.41
N TYR A 178 12.86 -6.63 -9.46
CA TYR A 178 13.82 -6.37 -10.51
C TYR A 178 13.29 -6.77 -11.90
N ALA A 179 12.69 -7.95 -12.02
CA ALA A 179 12.10 -8.41 -13.29
C ALA A 179 10.94 -7.50 -13.74
N TYR A 180 10.20 -6.91 -12.82
CA TYR A 180 9.13 -5.95 -13.10
C TYR A 180 9.68 -4.61 -13.58
N SER A 181 10.74 -4.09 -12.95
CA SER A 181 11.32 -2.78 -13.30
C SER A 181 11.99 -2.79 -14.68
N ILE A 182 12.68 -3.87 -15.05
CA ILE A 182 13.37 -3.99 -16.35
C ILE A 182 12.39 -4.21 -17.49
N GLN A 183 11.33 -4.98 -17.28
CA GLN A 183 10.45 -5.36 -18.38
C GLN A 183 9.47 -4.25 -18.80
N GLY A 184 9.40 -3.14 -18.04
CA GLY A 184 8.47 -2.02 -18.35
C GLY A 184 7.04 -2.51 -18.59
N ARG A 185 6.78 -3.76 -18.27
CA ARG A 185 5.50 -4.38 -18.51
C ARG A 185 4.55 -3.89 -17.45
N ASN A 186 3.76 -2.92 -17.87
CA ASN A 186 2.39 -2.89 -17.44
C ASN A 186 1.93 -4.34 -17.33
N ILE A 187 1.70 -4.84 -16.12
CA ILE A 187 0.68 -5.86 -15.96
C ILE A 187 -0.61 -5.08 -16.26
N ARG A 188 -0.89 -4.87 -17.52
CA ARG A 188 -2.25 -4.68 -17.94
C ARG A 188 -2.91 -5.96 -17.45
N LEU A 189 -3.68 -5.83 -16.41
CA LEU A 189 -4.83 -6.69 -16.26
C LEU A 189 -5.46 -6.66 -17.64
N ASN A 190 -5.34 -7.75 -18.39
CA ASN A 190 -6.12 -7.96 -19.59
C ASN A 190 -7.57 -8.01 -19.08
N THR A 191 -8.19 -6.86 -18.93
CA THR A 191 -9.61 -6.74 -19.06
C THR A 191 -9.85 -7.11 -20.53
N ARG A 192 -10.20 -8.35 -20.76
CA ARG A 192 -10.93 -8.71 -21.97
C ARG A 192 -12.22 -7.93 -21.89
N GLU A 193 -12.21 -6.77 -22.55
CA GLU A 193 -13.44 -6.20 -23.07
C GLU A 193 -13.96 -7.22 -24.09
N GLY A 194 -15.19 -7.65 -23.88
CA GLY A 194 -15.93 -8.44 -24.84
C GLY A 194 -16.02 -9.91 -24.48
N GLU A 195 -17.08 -10.24 -23.78
CA GLU A 195 -18.06 -11.27 -24.12
C GLU A 195 -19.13 -11.29 -23.02
N LEU A 196 -20.21 -10.56 -23.27
CA LEU A 196 -21.55 -10.89 -22.80
C LEU A 196 -22.16 -11.87 -23.77
#